data_782bcd2019ac558644f65adc48a7e206
#
_entry.id   782bcd2019ac558644f65adc48a7e206
#
_cell.length_a   1.000
_cell.length_b   1.000
_cell.length_c   1.000
_cell.angle_alpha   90.00
_cell.angle_beta   90.00
_cell.angle_gamma   90.00
#
_symmetry.space_group_name_H-M   'P 1'
#
loop_
_entity.id
_entity.type
_entity.pdbx_description
1 polymer ?
#
loop_
_entity_poly.entity_id
_entity_poly.type
_entity_poly.pdbx_seq_one_letter_code
_entity_poly.pdbx_strand_id
1 'polypeptide(L)'
;MLRRLSLIAGSAAMVALSALPASAAPMHATTHQLHFPGLHGVKAWGNYAKVSKGLKVHVCAEDTARGVFASGAVLVATNSTGKFSLNLGAVAFGYHQTICRDMTLRVSAHAKVYTFTANNKGQITHRSKAKKLF
;
A
#
# COMPACT_ATOMS: atom_id res chain seq x y z
N MET A 1 62.36 16.96 -32.44
CA MET A 1 61.81 16.76 -32.24
C MET A 1 60.65 16.41 -31.93
N LEU A 2 59.86 16.03 -31.86
CA LEU A 2 58.94 15.83 -31.60
C LEU A 2 57.97 15.23 -31.28
N ARG A 3 57.47 15.04 -30.99
CA ARG A 3 56.63 14.52 -30.55
C ARG A 3 55.52 14.35 -30.28
N ARG A 4 54.77 14.07 -30.34
CA ARG A 4 53.72 13.95 -30.07
C ARG A 4 52.98 13.19 -29.50
N LEU A 5 52.35 13.12 -29.10
CA LEU A 5 51.61 12.65 -28.54
C LEU A 5 50.36 12.54 -28.47
N SER A 6 49.87 12.22 -28.54
CA SER A 6 48.85 11.88 -28.62
C SER A 6 48.07 11.36 -27.81
N LEU A 7 47.45 11.36 -27.51
CA LEU A 7 46.69 10.95 -26.87
C LEU A 7 45.47 10.76 -26.75
N ILE A 8 45.06 10.43 -26.74
CA ILE A 8 44.06 10.19 -26.67
C ILE A 8 43.19 9.69 -26.04
N ALA A 9 42.83 9.63 -25.76
CA ALA A 9 42.18 9.34 -25.28
C ALA A 9 41.08 8.92 -25.10
N GLY A 10 40.81 8.61 -24.94
CA GLY A 10 39.98 8.16 -24.78
C GLY A 10 38.86 7.97 -24.24
N SER A 11 38.45 8.01 -24.15
CA SER A 11 37.50 8.02 -23.82
C SER A 11 36.45 7.39 -23.65
N ALA A 12 36.19 7.19 -23.64
CA ALA A 12 35.37 6.80 -23.63
C ALA A 12 34.45 6.21 -23.03
N ALA A 13 34.31 5.96 -22.80
CA ALA A 13 33.66 5.47 -22.44
C ALA A 13 32.51 5.24 -21.91
N MET A 14 32.28 5.19 -21.68
CA MET A 14 31.44 5.12 -21.13
C MET A 14 30.31 4.75 -21.13
N VAL A 15 29.89 4.78 -21.07
CA VAL A 15 28.93 4.66 -21.13
C VAL A 15 28.03 3.84 -20.89
N ALA A 16 28.02 3.48 -20.90
CA ALA A 16 27.39 2.74 -20.92
C ALA A 16 26.41 2.50 -20.21
N LEU A 17 26.41 2.35 -19.89
CA LEU A 17 25.76 2.03 -19.21
C LEU A 17 24.57 2.03 -19.09
N SER A 18 24.39 2.41 -19.09
CA SER A 18 23.43 2.66 -19.00
C SER A 18 22.47 1.99 -19.18
N ALA A 19 22.36 1.76 -19.57
CA ALA A 19 21.56 1.21 -20.03
C ALA A 19 20.87 0.53 -19.25
N LEU A 20 21.14 0.00 -18.92
CA LEU A 20 20.69 -0.82 -18.32
C LEU A 20 19.51 -0.64 -17.81
N PRO A 21 19.35 -0.18 -17.43
CA PRO A 21 18.35 -0.07 -16.76
C PRO A 21 17.23 -0.20 -17.38
N ALA A 22 17.23 0.07 -17.97
CA ALA A 22 16.33 0.10 -18.66
C ALA A 22 15.55 -0.80 -18.50
N SER A 23 15.84 -1.23 -18.81
CA SER A 23 15.38 -2.19 -18.81
C SER A 23 14.45 -2.44 -17.99
N ALA A 24 14.60 -2.38 -17.38
CA ALA A 24 13.91 -2.79 -16.51
C ALA A 24 12.65 -2.30 -16.53
N ALA A 25 12.21 -2.19 -17.40
CA ALA A 25 11.09 -1.76 -17.52
C ALA A 25 10.21 -2.43 -16.73
N PRO A 26 9.68 -1.99 -16.03
CA PRO A 26 8.99 -2.64 -15.15
C PRO A 26 7.69 -2.90 -15.59
N MET A 27 7.30 -3.87 -15.28
CA MET A 27 6.06 -4.18 -15.38
C MET A 27 5.33 -3.43 -14.37
N HIS A 28 4.65 -2.49 -14.68
CA HIS A 28 3.84 -1.79 -13.77
C HIS A 28 2.57 -2.55 -13.54
N ALA A 29 2.44 -3.08 -12.37
CA ALA A 29 1.16 -3.62 -11.97
C ALA A 29 0.13 -2.48 -11.96
N THR A 30 -1.05 -2.73 -12.47
CA THR A 30 -2.13 -1.75 -12.45
C THR A 30 -2.55 -1.47 -11.02
N THR A 31 -2.54 -0.22 -10.63
CA THR A 31 -2.95 0.20 -9.30
C THR A 31 -4.43 0.52 -9.29
N HIS A 32 -5.15 -0.03 -8.34
CA HIS A 32 -6.58 0.18 -8.14
C HIS A 32 -6.83 0.97 -6.87
N GLN A 33 -7.78 1.88 -6.90
CA GLN A 33 -8.18 2.63 -5.72
C GLN A 33 -8.98 1.74 -4.77
N LEU A 34 -8.76 1.94 -3.48
CA LEU A 34 -9.55 1.30 -2.43
C LEU A 34 -10.71 2.22 -2.07
N HIS A 35 -11.91 1.70 -2.19
CA HIS A 35 -13.12 2.41 -1.80
C HIS A 35 -13.68 1.75 -0.55
N PHE A 36 -13.41 2.36 0.59
CA PHE A 36 -13.87 1.85 1.87
C PHE A 36 -15.34 2.19 2.12
N PRO A 37 -16.08 1.32 2.82
CA PRO A 37 -17.42 1.65 3.24
C PRO A 37 -17.42 2.84 4.20
N GLY A 38 -18.42 3.70 4.11
CA GLY A 38 -18.53 4.84 4.98
C GLY A 38 -18.90 4.42 6.40
N LEU A 39 -18.29 5.11 7.37
CA LEU A 39 -18.62 4.97 8.77
C LEU A 39 -18.36 6.31 9.45
N HIS A 40 -19.31 6.74 10.31
CA HIS A 40 -19.13 7.99 11.04
C HIS A 40 -17.86 7.92 11.92
N GLY A 41 -17.05 8.95 11.83
CA GLY A 41 -15.82 9.03 12.62
C GLY A 41 -14.59 8.50 11.94
N VAL A 42 -14.72 7.94 10.73
CA VAL A 42 -13.59 7.40 9.98
C VAL A 42 -13.60 7.93 8.55
N LYS A 43 -12.44 8.36 8.10
CA LYS A 43 -12.18 8.56 6.67
C LYS A 43 -11.07 7.58 6.29
N ALA A 44 -11.28 6.79 5.27
CA ALA A 44 -10.33 5.79 4.84
C ALA A 44 -10.12 5.83 3.34
N TRP A 45 -8.87 5.62 2.92
CA TRP A 45 -8.51 5.60 1.51
C TRP A 45 -7.27 4.75 1.31
N GLY A 46 -6.92 4.52 0.07
CA GLY A 46 -5.74 3.77 -0.27
C GLY A 46 -5.78 3.22 -1.68
N ASN A 47 -4.89 2.32 -1.94
CA ASN A 47 -4.81 1.65 -3.23
C ASN A 47 -4.17 0.27 -3.08
N TYR A 48 -4.35 -0.56 -4.09
CA TYR A 48 -3.75 -1.88 -4.14
C TYR A 48 -3.34 -2.24 -5.56
N ALA A 49 -2.41 -3.17 -5.67
CA ALA A 49 -2.00 -3.75 -6.94
C ALA A 49 -1.75 -5.24 -6.75
N LYS A 50 -2.22 -6.04 -7.69
CA LYS A 50 -1.89 -7.47 -7.71
C LYS A 50 -0.48 -7.61 -8.26
N VAL A 51 0.34 -8.34 -7.55
CA VAL A 51 1.72 -8.61 -7.91
C VAL A 51 1.95 -10.11 -7.95
N SER A 52 3.08 -10.55 -8.50
CA SER A 52 3.35 -11.98 -8.70
C SER A 52 3.27 -12.81 -7.41
N LYS A 53 3.56 -12.21 -6.27
CA LYS A 53 3.60 -12.92 -5.00
C LYS A 53 2.50 -12.49 -4.03
N GLY A 54 1.47 -11.83 -4.52
CA GLY A 54 0.36 -11.45 -3.66
C GLY A 54 -0.25 -10.11 -3.99
N LEU A 55 -0.49 -9.31 -2.96
CA LEU A 55 -1.20 -8.05 -3.06
C LEU A 55 -0.39 -6.96 -2.38
N LYS A 56 0.06 -5.98 -3.15
CA LYS A 56 0.73 -4.81 -2.59
C LYS A 56 -0.34 -3.79 -2.23
N VAL A 57 -0.34 -3.33 -1.00
CA VAL A 57 -1.44 -2.55 -0.44
C VAL A 57 -0.92 -1.32 0.27
N HIS A 58 -1.61 -0.21 0.09
CA HIS A 58 -1.46 1.02 0.84
C HIS A 58 -2.82 1.40 1.42
N VAL A 59 -2.91 1.52 2.74
CA VAL A 59 -4.15 1.84 3.46
C VAL A 59 -3.91 3.00 4.40
N CYS A 60 -4.79 3.98 4.34
CA CYS A 60 -4.79 5.12 5.24
C CYS A 60 -6.12 5.24 5.97
N ALA A 61 -6.06 5.72 7.20
CA ALA A 61 -7.23 6.03 7.99
C ALA A 61 -7.03 7.35 8.73
N GLU A 62 -8.09 8.13 8.84
CA GLU A 62 -8.13 9.37 9.59
C GLU A 62 -9.30 9.32 10.58
N ASP A 63 -9.04 9.75 11.80
CA ASP A 63 -10.08 9.95 12.80
C ASP A 63 -10.75 11.30 12.54
N THR A 64 -12.03 11.27 12.20
CA THR A 64 -12.80 12.46 11.83
C THR A 64 -13.83 12.88 12.86
N ALA A 65 -13.92 12.20 14.02
CA ALA A 65 -14.91 12.51 15.03
C ALA A 65 -14.29 12.68 16.41
N ARG A 66 -14.62 13.76 17.06
CA ARG A 66 -14.28 13.95 18.47
C ARG A 66 -15.03 12.95 19.32
N GLY A 67 -14.38 12.46 20.35
CA GLY A 67 -15.01 11.49 21.25
C GLY A 67 -14.83 10.05 20.85
N VAL A 68 -14.24 9.77 19.71
CA VAL A 68 -13.81 8.44 19.31
C VAL A 68 -12.36 8.28 19.71
N PHE A 69 -12.00 7.18 20.34
CA PHE A 69 -10.62 6.95 20.76
C PHE A 69 -9.72 6.55 19.60
N ALA A 70 -10.24 5.71 18.72
CA ALA A 70 -9.49 5.24 17.56
C ALA A 70 -10.41 4.98 16.39
N SER A 71 -9.92 5.26 15.20
CA SER A 71 -10.62 5.05 13.94
C SER A 71 -9.71 4.29 12.98
N GLY A 72 -10.22 3.29 12.32
CA GLY A 72 -9.38 2.44 11.52
C GLY A 72 -10.02 1.92 10.25
N ALA A 73 -9.17 1.46 9.37
CA ALA A 73 -9.51 0.83 8.11
C ALA A 73 -8.69 -0.45 7.96
N VAL A 74 -9.33 -1.50 7.49
CA VAL A 74 -8.70 -2.82 7.36
C VAL A 74 -8.97 -3.39 5.98
N LEU A 75 -7.93 -3.93 5.37
CA LEU A 75 -8.03 -4.80 4.22
C LEU A 75 -7.72 -6.22 4.67
N VAL A 76 -8.59 -7.15 4.34
CA VAL A 76 -8.42 -8.58 4.62
C VAL A 76 -8.24 -9.29 3.29
N ALA A 77 -7.09 -9.92 3.09
CA ALA A 77 -6.83 -10.75 1.92
C ALA A 77 -6.89 -12.21 2.32
N THR A 78 -7.52 -13.02 1.49
CA THR A 78 -7.78 -14.43 1.81
C THR A 78 -7.34 -15.32 0.65
N ASN A 79 -6.89 -16.53 0.95
CA ASN A 79 -6.54 -17.51 -0.06
C ASN A 79 -7.78 -18.14 -0.70
N SER A 80 -7.58 -18.91 -1.76
CA SER A 80 -8.68 -19.53 -2.51
C SER A 80 -9.56 -20.47 -1.69
N THR A 81 -9.01 -21.09 -0.67
CA THR A 81 -9.77 -22.01 0.20
C THR A 81 -10.49 -21.29 1.34
N GLY A 82 -10.17 -20.01 1.59
CA GLY A 82 -10.73 -19.27 2.71
C GLY A 82 -10.14 -19.63 4.06
N LYS A 83 -9.17 -20.53 4.11
CA LYS A 83 -8.61 -21.03 5.38
C LYS A 83 -7.48 -20.16 5.92
N PHE A 84 -6.93 -19.30 5.10
CA PHE A 84 -5.80 -18.47 5.48
C PHE A 84 -6.05 -17.04 5.05
N SER A 85 -5.93 -16.11 5.97
CA SER A 85 -6.14 -14.69 5.73
C SER A 85 -5.01 -13.87 6.32
N LEU A 86 -4.69 -12.77 5.66
CA LEU A 86 -3.78 -11.75 6.16
C LEU A 86 -4.49 -10.41 6.18
N ASN A 87 -4.23 -9.63 7.19
CA ASN A 87 -4.87 -8.33 7.37
C ASN A 87 -3.83 -7.21 7.36
N LEU A 88 -4.19 -6.13 6.72
CA LEU A 88 -3.48 -4.87 6.88
C LEU A 88 -4.44 -3.84 7.42
N GLY A 89 -4.13 -3.30 8.58
CA GLY A 89 -4.93 -2.27 9.22
C GLY A 89 -4.14 -0.99 9.44
N ALA A 90 -4.81 0.13 9.26
CA ALA A 90 -4.32 1.44 9.65
C ALA A 90 -5.26 1.99 10.71
N VAL A 91 -4.73 2.38 11.86
CA VAL A 91 -5.53 2.85 12.99
C VAL A 91 -5.01 4.21 13.44
N ALA A 92 -5.87 5.21 13.39
CA ALA A 92 -5.58 6.56 13.81
C ALA A 92 -6.12 6.78 15.24
N PHE A 93 -5.31 7.38 16.08
CA PHE A 93 -5.68 7.68 17.46
C PHE A 93 -5.75 9.19 17.64
N GLY A 94 -6.95 9.69 17.83
CA GLY A 94 -7.17 11.10 18.07
C GLY A 94 -7.67 11.87 16.86
N TYR A 95 -8.46 12.87 17.14
CA TYR A 95 -9.14 13.70 16.16
C TYR A 95 -8.19 14.34 15.16
N HIS A 96 -8.46 14.15 13.89
CA HIS A 96 -7.65 14.59 12.75
C HIS A 96 -6.29 13.90 12.59
N GLN A 97 -6.01 12.87 13.37
CA GLN A 97 -4.82 12.06 13.16
C GLN A 97 -5.01 11.17 11.93
N THR A 98 -3.98 11.08 11.14
CA THR A 98 -3.93 10.23 9.94
C THR A 98 -2.80 9.24 10.07
N ILE A 99 -3.05 7.99 9.77
CA ILE A 99 -2.06 6.92 9.73
C ILE A 99 -2.18 6.19 8.41
N CYS A 100 -1.05 5.93 7.78
CA CYS A 100 -0.97 5.10 6.59
C CYS A 100 -0.05 3.91 6.82
N ARG A 101 -0.36 2.80 6.19
CA ARG A 101 0.42 1.56 6.24
C ARG A 101 0.57 0.97 4.85
N ASP A 102 1.76 0.44 4.60
CA ASP A 102 2.09 -0.26 3.36
C ASP A 102 2.49 -1.68 3.69
N MET A 103 2.07 -2.62 2.87
CA MET A 103 2.45 -4.01 3.04
C MET A 103 2.23 -4.78 1.74
N THR A 104 3.02 -5.83 1.55
CA THR A 104 2.74 -6.84 0.53
C THR A 104 2.18 -8.07 1.22
N LEU A 105 0.91 -8.35 0.96
CA LEU A 105 0.25 -9.53 1.49
C LEU A 105 0.47 -10.69 0.51
N ARG A 106 0.93 -11.82 1.02
CA ARG A 106 1.22 -13.00 0.19
C ARG A 106 -0.02 -13.79 -0.19
N VAL A 107 -1.17 -13.21 -0.04
CA VAL A 107 -2.45 -13.84 -0.31
C VAL A 107 -3.26 -12.85 -1.14
N SER A 108 -3.84 -13.30 -2.23
CA SER A 108 -4.52 -12.40 -3.15
C SER A 108 -5.70 -13.02 -3.90
N ALA A 109 -6.25 -14.12 -3.42
CA ALA A 109 -7.37 -14.75 -4.11
C ALA A 109 -8.66 -13.94 -3.94
N HIS A 110 -8.90 -13.47 -2.74
CA HIS A 110 -10.05 -12.64 -2.39
C HIS A 110 -9.63 -11.52 -1.47
N ALA A 111 -10.26 -10.38 -1.57
CA ALA A 111 -9.99 -9.28 -0.66
C ALA A 111 -11.27 -8.51 -0.33
N LYS A 112 -11.35 -8.03 0.89
CA LYS A 112 -12.44 -7.19 1.35
C LYS A 112 -11.91 -6.12 2.28
N VAL A 113 -12.64 -5.03 2.41
CA VAL A 113 -12.29 -3.90 3.26
C VAL A 113 -13.44 -3.52 4.17
N TYR A 114 -13.10 -2.98 5.31
CA TYR A 114 -14.07 -2.38 6.23
C TYR A 114 -13.43 -1.27 7.05
N THR A 115 -14.27 -0.46 7.68
CA THR A 115 -13.86 0.60 8.60
C THR A 115 -14.43 0.33 9.98
N PHE A 116 -13.79 0.87 11.02
CA PHE A 116 -14.26 0.70 12.38
C PHE A 116 -13.87 1.88 13.28
N THR A 117 -14.58 2.00 14.39
CA THR A 117 -14.17 2.86 15.50
C THR A 117 -14.00 2.00 16.75
N ALA A 118 -13.13 2.42 17.65
CA ALA A 118 -12.82 1.67 18.87
C ALA A 118 -12.75 2.60 20.08
N ASN A 119 -12.95 2.01 21.26
CA ASN A 119 -12.81 2.71 22.52
C ASN A 119 -11.39 2.60 23.07
N ASN A 120 -11.15 3.24 24.22
CA ASN A 120 -9.84 3.26 24.86
C ASN A 120 -9.38 1.90 25.42
N LYS A 121 -10.23 0.90 25.37
CA LYS A 121 -9.90 -0.48 25.75
C LYS A 121 -9.56 -1.34 24.55
N GLY A 122 -9.53 -0.75 23.35
CA GLY A 122 -9.27 -1.49 22.13
C GLY A 122 -10.47 -2.28 21.59
N GLN A 123 -11.65 -2.07 22.16
CA GLN A 123 -12.85 -2.75 21.70
C GLN A 123 -13.50 -1.99 20.56
N ILE A 124 -13.85 -2.68 19.50
CA ILE A 124 -14.56 -2.07 18.38
C ILE A 124 -15.96 -1.69 18.81
N THR A 125 -16.28 -0.42 18.71
CA THR A 125 -17.59 0.12 19.07
C THR A 125 -18.56 0.15 17.91
N HIS A 126 -18.05 0.42 16.72
CA HIS A 126 -18.84 0.42 15.47
C HIS A 126 -17.97 -0.14 14.35
N ARG A 127 -18.61 -0.84 13.44
CA ARG A 127 -17.94 -1.43 12.29
C ARG A 127 -18.84 -1.35 11.07
N SER A 128 -18.31 -0.96 9.93
CA SER A 128 -19.03 -1.01 8.68
C SER A 128 -19.22 -2.44 8.21
N LYS A 129 -20.14 -2.65 7.29
CA LYS A 129 -20.19 -3.91 6.57
C LYS A 129 -18.91 -4.04 5.74
N ALA A 130 -18.41 -5.24 5.60
CA ALA A 130 -17.26 -5.49 4.76
C ALA A 130 -17.67 -5.35 3.29
N LYS A 131 -16.82 -4.67 2.52
CA LYS A 131 -17.02 -4.52 1.07
C LYS A 131 -16.01 -5.39 0.35
N LYS A 132 -16.52 -6.28 -0.48
CA LYS A 132 -15.68 -7.16 -1.29
C LYS A 132 -15.02 -6.35 -2.40
N LEU A 133 -13.75 -6.61 -2.66
CA LEU A 133 -12.99 -6.00 -3.74
C LEU A 133 -12.91 -6.93 -4.95
N PHE A 134 -12.68 -8.21 -4.72
CA PHE A 134 -12.64 -9.25 -5.75
C PHE A 134 -12.74 -10.63 -5.11
#